data_9878d2bd8bef6891ac2f12c624781484
#
_entry.id   9878d2bd8bef6891ac2f12c624781484
#
_cell.length_a   1.000
_cell.length_b   1.000
_cell.length_c   1.000
_cell.angle_alpha   90.00
_cell.angle_beta   90.00
_cell.angle_gamma   90.00
#
_symmetry.space_group_name_H-M   'P 1'
#
loop_
_entity.id
_entity.type
_entity.pdbx_description
1 polymer ?
#
loop_
_entity_poly.entity_id
_entity_poly.type
_entity_poly.pdbx_seq_one_letter_code
_entity_poly.pdbx_strand_id
1 'polypeptide(L)'
;MIRRPPRSTPKPSSAASDVYKRQYSHAQALSQSSSFIKKKKFTENVRADTAGSAKFVSETKDKSKAAIASSLSAEIYGLKILQENVQDDKDNVTRFLLLGKDIFQPDFSDDNHITSILFKLKSKPAALYSALSGFAINGVNMSKLQSFPEKNSFSSYFFLCDIDGHIESPKIKNSLEELGLHCQDMHVLGVYKSDKFRQK
;
A
#
# COMPACT_ATOMS: atom_id res chain seq x y z
N MET A 1 -17.68 -5.44 3.91
CA MET A 1 -18.14 -6.83 4.08
C MET A 1 -19.15 -7.17 2.98
N ILE A 2 -18.98 -8.30 2.29
CA ILE A 2 -19.68 -8.62 1.04
C ILE A 2 -20.32 -9.99 1.14
N ARG A 3 -21.56 -10.13 0.68
CA ARG A 3 -22.34 -11.36 0.70
C ARG A 3 -23.28 -11.46 -0.52
N ARG A 4 -23.60 -12.69 -0.95
CA ARG A 4 -24.55 -12.94 -2.04
C ARG A 4 -25.99 -12.64 -1.60
N PRO A 5 -26.85 -11.99 -2.42
CA PRO A 5 -28.24 -11.73 -2.08
C PRO A 5 -29.03 -13.06 -1.92
N PRO A 6 -29.98 -13.14 -0.98
CA PRO A 6 -30.86 -14.30 -0.86
C PRO A 6 -31.79 -14.37 -2.08
N ARG A 7 -31.98 -15.58 -2.62
CA ARG A 7 -33.11 -15.86 -3.52
C ARG A 7 -34.37 -15.94 -2.66
N SER A 8 -35.34 -15.06 -2.90
CA SER A 8 -36.60 -14.88 -2.20
C SER A 8 -36.54 -14.38 -0.75
N THR A 9 -37.35 -13.42 -0.43
CA THR A 9 -37.57 -12.81 0.88
C THR A 9 -38.27 -13.76 1.84
N PRO A 10 -37.60 -14.27 2.88
CA PRO A 10 -38.30 -14.72 4.08
C PRO A 10 -38.48 -13.52 5.02
N LYS A 11 -39.62 -13.50 5.75
CA LYS A 11 -39.89 -12.53 6.83
C LYS A 11 -38.74 -12.45 7.83
N PRO A 12 -38.44 -11.30 8.42
CA PRO A 12 -37.42 -11.19 9.44
C PRO A 12 -37.86 -12.00 10.67
N SER A 13 -37.27 -13.15 10.85
CA SER A 13 -37.34 -13.90 12.10
C SER A 13 -36.07 -13.66 12.88
N SER A 14 -36.15 -13.74 14.20
CA SER A 14 -35.00 -13.60 15.14
C SER A 14 -33.84 -14.59 14.88
N ALA A 15 -34.04 -15.54 13.98
CA ALA A 15 -33.02 -16.45 13.45
C ALA A 15 -32.05 -15.79 12.45
N ALA A 16 -32.27 -14.54 12.00
CA ALA A 16 -31.40 -13.86 11.05
C ALA A 16 -30.06 -13.41 11.65
N SER A 17 -29.91 -13.37 12.97
CA SER A 17 -28.66 -13.01 13.65
C SER A 17 -27.60 -14.13 13.65
N ASP A 18 -28.00 -15.37 13.35
CA ASP A 18 -27.12 -16.55 13.43
C ASP A 18 -26.57 -17.00 12.07
N VAL A 19 -26.92 -16.30 11.00
CA VAL A 19 -26.76 -16.82 9.64
C VAL A 19 -25.34 -16.64 9.09
N TYR A 20 -24.53 -15.67 9.57
CA TYR A 20 -23.12 -15.68 9.20
C TYR A 20 -22.22 -15.40 10.39
N LYS A 21 -21.28 -16.29 10.60
CA LYS A 21 -20.34 -16.23 11.73
C LYS A 21 -18.89 -16.17 11.27
N ARG A 22 -18.62 -16.42 9.99
CA ARG A 22 -17.27 -16.57 9.45
C ARG A 22 -16.94 -15.47 8.48
N GLN A 23 -15.83 -14.74 8.78
CA GLN A 23 -15.28 -13.68 7.94
C GLN A 23 -14.03 -14.19 7.24
N TYR A 24 -14.02 -14.12 5.93
CA TYR A 24 -12.91 -14.54 5.08
C TYR A 24 -12.20 -13.32 4.51
N SER A 25 -10.88 -13.21 4.70
CA SER A 25 -10.06 -12.20 4.06
C SER A 25 -8.56 -12.49 4.23
N HIS A 26 -7.71 -11.64 3.65
CA HIS A 26 -6.29 -11.61 3.96
C HIS A 26 -6.06 -11.20 5.42
N ALA A 27 -5.02 -11.75 6.04
CA ALA A 27 -4.71 -11.52 7.46
C ALA A 27 -4.67 -10.03 7.83
N GLN A 28 -4.05 -9.20 6.99
CA GLN A 28 -3.96 -7.76 7.21
C GLN A 28 -5.34 -7.09 7.20
N ALA A 29 -6.23 -7.44 6.28
CA ALA A 29 -7.57 -6.86 6.21
C ALA A 29 -8.44 -7.27 7.40
N LEU A 30 -8.31 -8.51 7.89
CA LEU A 30 -8.95 -8.95 9.14
C LEU A 30 -8.44 -8.17 10.34
N SER A 31 -7.12 -8.01 10.46
CA SER A 31 -6.50 -7.20 11.53
C SER A 31 -6.98 -5.76 11.51
N GLN A 32 -7.08 -5.15 10.34
CA GLN A 32 -7.57 -3.78 10.14
C GLN A 32 -9.08 -3.60 10.36
N SER A 33 -9.81 -4.67 10.60
CA SER A 33 -11.25 -4.68 10.90
C SER A 33 -11.56 -5.42 12.21
N SER A 34 -10.57 -5.53 13.09
CA SER A 34 -10.64 -6.36 14.29
C SER A 34 -11.72 -5.88 15.26
N SER A 35 -11.91 -4.58 15.42
CA SER A 35 -12.93 -3.99 16.28
C SER A 35 -14.35 -4.38 15.82
N PHE A 36 -14.59 -4.30 14.50
CA PHE A 36 -15.86 -4.72 13.92
C PHE A 36 -16.11 -6.22 14.12
N ILE A 37 -15.09 -7.06 13.86
CA ILE A 37 -15.18 -8.52 13.99
C ILE A 37 -15.47 -8.92 15.43
N LYS A 38 -14.74 -8.35 16.40
CA LYS A 38 -14.95 -8.59 17.84
C LYS A 38 -16.33 -8.15 18.30
N LYS A 39 -16.76 -6.94 17.93
CA LYS A 39 -18.09 -6.40 18.28
C LYS A 39 -19.23 -7.31 17.81
N LYS A 40 -19.08 -7.92 16.66
CA LYS A 40 -20.06 -8.81 16.06
C LYS A 40 -19.86 -10.29 16.44
N LYS A 41 -18.79 -10.63 17.16
CA LYS A 41 -18.41 -11.99 17.56
C LYS A 41 -18.27 -12.94 16.36
N PHE A 42 -17.67 -12.46 15.27
CA PHE A 42 -17.44 -13.26 14.08
C PHE A 42 -16.15 -14.08 14.20
N THR A 43 -16.11 -15.23 13.54
CA THR A 43 -14.89 -16.06 13.44
C THR A 43 -14.08 -15.65 12.22
N GLU A 44 -12.82 -15.37 12.43
CA GLU A 44 -11.86 -15.01 11.38
C GLU A 44 -11.38 -16.26 10.64
N ASN A 45 -11.30 -16.17 9.31
CA ASN A 45 -10.76 -17.21 8.43
C ASN A 45 -9.80 -16.57 7.45
N VAL A 46 -8.52 -16.76 7.68
CA VAL A 46 -7.45 -16.18 6.84
C VAL A 46 -7.39 -16.89 5.50
N ARG A 47 -7.26 -16.08 4.43
CA ARG A 47 -7.03 -16.54 3.06
C ARG A 47 -5.90 -15.72 2.42
N ALA A 48 -5.44 -16.18 1.24
CA ALA A 48 -4.31 -15.59 0.53
C ALA A 48 -4.53 -14.11 0.12
N ASP A 49 -5.77 -13.75 -0.22
CA ASP A 49 -6.11 -12.38 -0.63
C ASP A 49 -7.58 -12.03 -0.36
N THR A 50 -7.90 -10.72 -0.46
CA THR A 50 -9.23 -10.18 -0.19
C THR A 50 -10.23 -10.46 -1.31
N ALA A 51 -9.81 -10.29 -2.56
CA ALA A 51 -10.67 -10.50 -3.73
C ALA A 51 -10.99 -11.98 -3.94
N GLY A 52 -9.99 -12.87 -3.78
CA GLY A 52 -10.20 -14.32 -3.78
C GLY A 52 -11.11 -14.80 -2.66
N SER A 53 -11.11 -14.12 -1.51
CA SER A 53 -12.07 -14.39 -0.44
C SER A 53 -13.50 -14.05 -0.85
N ALA A 54 -13.71 -12.93 -1.55
CA ALA A 54 -15.01 -12.56 -2.11
C ALA A 54 -15.46 -13.58 -3.17
N LYS A 55 -14.58 -13.97 -4.09
CA LYS A 55 -14.85 -15.02 -5.08
C LYS A 55 -15.29 -16.32 -4.41
N PHE A 56 -14.55 -16.79 -3.41
CA PHE A 56 -14.88 -17.99 -2.65
C PHE A 56 -16.27 -17.94 -2.01
N VAL A 57 -16.63 -16.80 -1.39
CA VAL A 57 -17.97 -16.63 -0.79
C VAL A 57 -19.05 -16.68 -1.87
N SER A 58 -18.81 -16.10 -3.04
CA SER A 58 -19.71 -16.15 -4.19
C SER A 58 -19.97 -17.58 -4.68
N GLU A 59 -18.91 -18.39 -4.80
CA GLU A 59 -18.96 -19.76 -5.30
C GLU A 59 -19.62 -20.74 -4.32
N THR A 60 -19.31 -20.60 -3.02
CA THR A 60 -19.81 -21.55 -2.00
C THR A 60 -21.30 -21.45 -1.73
N LYS A 61 -21.98 -20.35 -2.10
CA LYS A 61 -23.42 -20.12 -1.86
C LYS A 61 -23.87 -20.29 -0.40
N ASP A 62 -22.93 -20.34 0.53
CA ASP A 62 -23.17 -20.56 1.96
C ASP A 62 -23.45 -19.23 2.66
N LYS A 63 -24.66 -19.08 3.20
CA LYS A 63 -25.09 -17.85 3.88
C LYS A 63 -24.36 -17.61 5.21
N SER A 64 -23.70 -18.62 5.77
CA SER A 64 -22.90 -18.48 7.00
C SER A 64 -21.53 -17.80 6.75
N LYS A 65 -21.17 -17.55 5.50
CA LYS A 65 -19.89 -16.98 5.10
C LYS A 65 -20.04 -15.57 4.54
N ALA A 66 -19.14 -14.70 4.91
CA ALA A 66 -18.98 -13.39 4.31
C ALA A 66 -17.49 -13.05 4.12
N ALA A 67 -17.18 -12.13 3.24
CA ALA A 67 -15.81 -11.66 3.02
C ALA A 67 -15.66 -10.20 3.44
N ILE A 68 -14.47 -9.84 3.91
CA ILE A 68 -14.02 -8.45 4.01
C ILE A 68 -13.19 -8.18 2.77
N ALA A 69 -13.69 -7.31 1.89
CA ALA A 69 -13.07 -6.99 0.61
C ALA A 69 -13.54 -5.61 0.13
N SER A 70 -13.01 -5.13 -1.00
CA SER A 70 -13.45 -3.87 -1.60
C SER A 70 -14.88 -3.94 -2.13
N SER A 71 -15.56 -2.80 -2.26
CA SER A 71 -16.88 -2.70 -2.91
C SER A 71 -16.85 -3.20 -4.36
N LEU A 72 -15.75 -2.94 -5.06
CA LEU A 72 -15.52 -3.45 -6.42
C LEU A 72 -15.57 -4.97 -6.49
N SER A 73 -15.04 -5.68 -5.49
CA SER A 73 -15.14 -7.14 -5.43
C SER A 73 -16.59 -7.61 -5.26
N ALA A 74 -17.45 -6.83 -4.58
CA ALA A 74 -18.86 -7.15 -4.50
C ALA A 74 -19.55 -7.07 -5.86
N GLU A 75 -19.27 -6.02 -6.60
CA GLU A 75 -19.80 -5.80 -7.94
C GLU A 75 -19.36 -6.91 -8.90
N ILE A 76 -18.06 -7.19 -8.97
CA ILE A 76 -17.50 -8.21 -9.88
C ILE A 76 -18.07 -9.61 -9.60
N TYR A 77 -18.20 -10.00 -8.33
CA TYR A 77 -18.65 -11.35 -7.95
C TYR A 77 -20.15 -11.45 -7.62
N GLY A 78 -20.94 -10.42 -7.90
CA GLY A 78 -22.39 -10.40 -7.67
C GLY A 78 -22.77 -10.62 -6.20
N LEU A 79 -22.02 -10.02 -5.27
CA LEU A 79 -22.25 -10.11 -3.85
C LEU A 79 -22.96 -8.87 -3.30
N LYS A 80 -23.79 -9.07 -2.28
CA LYS A 80 -24.42 -7.95 -1.57
C LYS A 80 -23.49 -7.39 -0.50
N ILE A 81 -23.29 -6.08 -0.49
CA ILE A 81 -22.63 -5.37 0.60
C ILE A 81 -23.56 -5.35 1.81
N LEU A 82 -23.10 -5.90 2.93
CA LEU A 82 -23.86 -5.95 4.19
C LEU A 82 -23.51 -4.79 5.13
N GLN A 83 -22.26 -4.35 5.09
CA GLN A 83 -21.73 -3.27 5.93
C GLN A 83 -20.57 -2.61 5.17
N GLU A 84 -20.57 -1.31 5.10
CA GLU A 84 -19.48 -0.49 4.57
C GLU A 84 -18.61 0.05 5.71
N ASN A 85 -17.40 0.51 5.35
CA ASN A 85 -16.48 1.19 6.25
C ASN A 85 -16.21 0.40 7.54
N VAL A 86 -15.86 -0.88 7.38
CA VAL A 86 -15.59 -1.80 8.51
C VAL A 86 -14.14 -1.74 9.01
N GLN A 87 -13.28 -0.95 8.35
CA GLN A 87 -11.90 -0.73 8.77
C GLN A 87 -11.83 0.06 10.07
N ASP A 88 -10.89 -0.31 10.94
CA ASP A 88 -10.67 0.36 12.23
C ASP A 88 -10.06 1.75 12.03
N ASP A 89 -9.15 1.89 11.07
CA ASP A 89 -8.51 3.15 10.71
C ASP A 89 -9.05 3.67 9.38
N LYS A 90 -9.62 4.88 9.40
CA LYS A 90 -10.17 5.54 8.20
C LYS A 90 -9.10 6.11 7.29
N ASP A 91 -7.91 6.37 7.83
CA ASP A 91 -6.78 6.96 7.12
C ASP A 91 -5.83 5.90 6.55
N ASN A 92 -6.25 4.62 6.58
CA ASN A 92 -5.48 3.54 5.98
C ASN A 92 -5.50 3.62 4.46
N VAL A 93 -4.37 4.07 3.90
CA VAL A 93 -4.17 4.25 2.45
C VAL A 93 -3.14 3.27 1.93
N THR A 94 -3.47 2.55 0.87
CA THR A 94 -2.53 1.69 0.15
C THR A 94 -2.03 2.40 -1.10
N ARG A 95 -0.70 2.56 -1.18
CA ARG A 95 -0.05 3.13 -2.36
C ARG A 95 0.25 2.03 -3.37
N PHE A 96 -0.20 2.22 -4.59
CA PHE A 96 0.13 1.39 -5.74
C PHE A 96 1.13 2.12 -6.64
N LEU A 97 2.11 1.39 -7.16
CA LEU A 97 3.07 1.87 -8.16
C LEU A 97 2.84 1.09 -9.45
N LEU A 98 2.68 1.81 -10.55
CA LEU A 98 2.70 1.21 -11.88
C LEU A 98 4.15 1.08 -12.33
N LEU A 99 4.60 -0.15 -12.57
CA LEU A 99 5.95 -0.45 -13.01
C LEU A 99 5.95 -0.78 -14.50
N GLY A 100 6.87 -0.17 -15.25
CA GLY A 100 7.09 -0.42 -16.67
C GLY A 100 8.53 -0.86 -16.94
N LYS A 101 8.79 -1.45 -18.11
CA LYS A 101 10.14 -1.76 -18.59
C LYS A 101 10.82 -0.51 -19.17
N ASP A 102 10.02 0.37 -19.79
CA ASP A 102 10.50 1.60 -20.37
C ASP A 102 10.55 2.71 -19.34
N ILE A 103 11.61 3.51 -19.40
CA ILE A 103 11.76 4.68 -18.55
C ILE A 103 10.78 5.74 -19.06
N PHE A 104 9.71 5.96 -18.31
CA PHE A 104 8.83 7.11 -18.52
C PHE A 104 9.28 8.24 -17.61
N GLN A 105 9.61 9.38 -18.21
CA GLN A 105 9.93 10.60 -17.47
C GLN A 105 8.90 11.67 -17.90
N PRO A 106 8.09 12.18 -16.98
CA PRO A 106 7.17 13.27 -17.31
C PRO A 106 7.97 14.53 -17.65
N ASP A 107 7.36 15.42 -18.43
CA ASP A 107 7.95 16.73 -18.69
C ASP A 107 8.13 17.50 -17.38
N PHE A 108 9.22 18.25 -17.30
CA PHE A 108 9.48 19.11 -16.16
C PHE A 108 8.42 20.21 -16.12
N SER A 109 7.64 20.22 -15.06
CA SER A 109 6.64 21.23 -14.76
C SER A 109 6.67 21.54 -13.26
N ASP A 110 6.06 22.65 -12.85
CA ASP A 110 5.90 23.02 -11.44
C ASP A 110 4.93 22.13 -10.67
N ASP A 111 4.36 21.12 -11.35
CA ASP A 111 3.53 20.10 -10.72
C ASP A 111 4.33 19.32 -9.68
N ASN A 112 3.62 18.83 -8.65
CA ASN A 112 4.20 17.97 -7.64
C ASN A 112 4.67 16.66 -8.23
N HIS A 113 5.97 16.48 -8.31
CA HIS A 113 6.60 15.23 -8.75
C HIS A 113 7.24 14.51 -7.57
N ILE A 114 7.49 13.22 -7.76
CA ILE A 114 8.27 12.38 -6.89
C ILE A 114 9.34 11.73 -7.73
N THR A 115 10.57 11.79 -7.26
CA THR A 115 11.69 11.03 -7.81
C THR A 115 12.02 9.89 -6.84
N SER A 116 11.93 8.65 -7.32
CA SER A 116 12.31 7.46 -6.56
C SER A 116 13.71 7.01 -6.95
N ILE A 117 14.56 6.83 -5.96
CA ILE A 117 15.95 6.43 -6.13
C ILE A 117 16.28 5.19 -5.29
N LEU A 118 17.15 4.36 -5.80
CA LEU A 118 17.75 3.25 -5.08
C LEU A 118 19.27 3.49 -5.02
N PHE A 119 19.84 3.43 -3.83
CA PHE A 119 21.27 3.65 -3.67
C PHE A 119 21.89 2.72 -2.63
N LYS A 120 23.21 2.49 -2.78
CA LYS A 120 24.04 1.73 -1.87
C LYS A 120 25.19 2.61 -1.41
N LEU A 121 25.40 2.71 -0.10
CA LEU A 121 26.44 3.58 0.46
C LEU A 121 27.80 2.88 0.55
N LYS A 122 28.86 3.69 0.48
CA LYS A 122 30.20 3.26 0.87
C LYS A 122 30.20 2.95 2.37
N SER A 123 30.81 1.83 2.78
CA SER A 123 30.89 1.44 4.20
C SER A 123 31.86 2.36 4.94
N LYS A 124 31.33 3.39 5.59
CA LYS A 124 32.05 4.38 6.39
C LYS A 124 31.22 4.77 7.61
N PRO A 125 31.85 5.16 8.73
CA PRO A 125 31.14 5.77 9.84
C PRO A 125 30.29 6.96 9.37
N ALA A 126 29.08 7.10 9.90
CA ALA A 126 28.12 8.16 9.55
C ALA A 126 27.76 8.29 8.05
N ALA A 127 27.95 7.22 7.25
CA ALA A 127 27.73 7.25 5.80
C ALA A 127 26.33 7.72 5.42
N LEU A 128 25.30 7.24 6.10
CA LEU A 128 23.91 7.64 5.83
C LEU A 128 23.68 9.12 6.15
N TYR A 129 24.18 9.60 7.27
CA TYR A 129 24.08 11.01 7.64
C TYR A 129 24.71 11.91 6.57
N SER A 130 25.95 11.60 6.17
CA SER A 130 26.66 12.38 5.14
C SER A 130 25.96 12.30 3.78
N ALA A 131 25.42 11.14 3.41
CA ALA A 131 24.70 10.96 2.15
C ALA A 131 23.40 11.77 2.09
N LEU A 132 22.70 11.91 3.22
CA LEU A 132 21.43 12.62 3.29
C LEU A 132 21.58 14.13 3.51
N SER A 133 22.77 14.62 3.85
CA SER A 133 23.01 16.05 4.10
C SER A 133 22.71 16.93 2.89
N GLY A 134 22.98 16.44 1.68
CA GLY A 134 22.69 17.15 0.44
C GLY A 134 21.22 17.49 0.26
N PHE A 135 20.31 16.64 0.68
CA PHE A 135 18.88 16.94 0.65
C PHE A 135 18.50 18.06 1.60
N ALA A 136 19.06 18.06 2.81
CA ALA A 136 18.82 19.10 3.80
C ALA A 136 19.35 20.46 3.35
N ILE A 137 20.58 20.50 2.81
CA ILE A 137 21.25 21.74 2.33
C ILE A 137 20.47 22.35 1.16
N ASN A 138 19.98 21.53 0.24
CA ASN A 138 19.22 21.99 -0.93
C ASN A 138 17.71 22.17 -0.66
N GLY A 139 17.25 21.94 0.57
CA GLY A 139 15.83 22.07 0.95
C GLY A 139 14.91 21.08 0.22
N VAL A 140 15.39 19.86 0.00
CA VAL A 140 14.65 18.77 -0.64
C VAL A 140 14.01 17.88 0.44
N ASN A 141 12.72 17.71 0.37
CA ASN A 141 11.99 16.82 1.28
C ASN A 141 12.08 15.35 0.85
N MET A 142 12.29 14.46 1.82
CA MET A 142 12.21 13.02 1.64
C MET A 142 10.89 12.51 2.21
N SER A 143 10.07 11.91 1.38
CA SER A 143 8.77 11.37 1.78
C SER A 143 8.81 9.86 2.08
N LYS A 144 9.91 9.19 1.74
CA LYS A 144 10.16 7.78 2.08
C LYS A 144 11.65 7.51 2.16
N LEU A 145 12.08 6.75 3.17
CA LEU A 145 13.39 6.14 3.25
C LEU A 145 13.25 4.73 3.84
N GLN A 146 13.68 3.73 3.09
CA GLN A 146 13.58 2.32 3.49
C GLN A 146 14.86 1.59 3.16
N SER A 147 15.40 0.83 4.11
CA SER A 147 16.60 0.01 3.91
C SER A 147 16.21 -1.45 3.60
N PHE A 148 16.99 -2.07 2.74
CA PHE A 148 16.90 -3.49 2.40
C PHE A 148 18.29 -4.12 2.55
N PRO A 149 18.42 -5.24 3.30
CA PRO A 149 19.69 -5.94 3.39
C PRO A 149 20.07 -6.49 2.00
N GLU A 150 21.35 -6.37 1.68
CA GLU A 150 21.88 -7.05 0.50
C GLU A 150 21.91 -8.55 0.74
N LYS A 151 21.54 -9.31 -0.29
CA LYS A 151 21.52 -10.77 -0.20
C LYS A 151 22.91 -11.30 0.20
N ASN A 152 22.94 -12.13 1.25
CA ASN A 152 24.16 -12.70 1.80
C ASN A 152 25.14 -11.71 2.45
N SER A 153 24.69 -10.54 2.87
CA SER A 153 25.51 -9.57 3.60
C SER A 153 24.80 -9.11 4.87
N PHE A 154 25.56 -9.04 5.97
CA PHE A 154 25.06 -8.50 7.24
C PHE A 154 25.38 -7.01 7.43
N SER A 155 26.21 -6.44 6.57
CA SER A 155 26.73 -5.07 6.72
C SER A 155 26.45 -4.17 5.53
N SER A 156 25.82 -4.70 4.47
CA SER A 156 25.53 -3.95 3.24
C SER A 156 24.03 -3.82 3.03
N TYR A 157 23.59 -2.59 2.74
CA TYR A 157 22.18 -2.26 2.58
C TYR A 157 21.97 -1.43 1.33
N PHE A 158 20.87 -1.71 0.62
CA PHE A 158 20.28 -0.79 -0.34
C PHE A 158 19.27 0.10 0.37
N PHE A 159 19.21 1.35 -0.07
CA PHE A 159 18.24 2.32 0.42
C PHE A 159 17.32 2.75 -0.72
N LEU A 160 16.01 2.54 -0.55
CA LEU A 160 14.98 3.09 -1.41
C LEU A 160 14.52 4.42 -0.81
N CYS A 161 14.63 5.48 -1.58
CA CYS A 161 14.23 6.82 -1.15
C CYS A 161 13.27 7.44 -2.18
N ASP A 162 12.19 8.06 -1.71
CA ASP A 162 11.36 8.94 -2.50
C ASP A 162 11.58 10.38 -2.05
N ILE A 163 11.92 11.24 -3.00
CA ILE A 163 12.14 12.66 -2.79
C ILE A 163 11.08 13.46 -3.54
N ASP A 164 10.64 14.56 -2.93
CA ASP A 164 9.62 15.42 -3.50
C ASP A 164 10.27 16.39 -4.47
N GLY A 165 9.99 16.23 -5.76
CA GLY A 165 10.49 17.05 -6.85
C GLY A 165 10.81 16.26 -8.10
N HIS A 166 10.94 17.01 -9.22
CA HIS A 166 11.33 16.45 -10.51
C HIS A 166 12.86 16.41 -10.63
N ILE A 167 13.41 15.36 -11.24
CA ILE A 167 14.85 15.16 -11.40
C ILE A 167 15.55 16.31 -12.12
N GLU A 168 14.85 17.01 -13.02
CA GLU A 168 15.40 18.17 -13.74
C GLU A 168 15.46 19.45 -12.88
N SER A 169 14.84 19.47 -11.71
CA SER A 169 14.94 20.60 -10.79
C SER A 169 16.38 20.80 -10.30
N PRO A 170 16.93 22.03 -10.32
CA PRO A 170 18.29 22.30 -9.85
C PRO A 170 18.55 21.79 -8.42
N LYS A 171 17.57 21.92 -7.52
CA LYS A 171 17.69 21.44 -6.13
C LYS A 171 17.87 19.92 -6.08
N ILE A 172 17.11 19.20 -6.91
CA ILE A 172 17.19 17.73 -6.95
C ILE A 172 18.49 17.30 -7.59
N LYS A 173 18.91 17.91 -8.71
CA LYS A 173 20.20 17.62 -9.36
C LYS A 173 21.37 17.77 -8.39
N ASN A 174 21.46 18.91 -7.72
CA ASN A 174 22.52 19.17 -6.75
C ASN A 174 22.52 18.15 -5.60
N SER A 175 21.32 17.81 -5.09
CA SER A 175 21.17 16.81 -4.02
C SER A 175 21.61 15.41 -4.46
N LEU A 176 21.29 15.01 -5.69
CA LEU A 176 21.67 13.71 -6.24
C LEU A 176 23.17 13.64 -6.55
N GLU A 177 23.76 14.72 -7.05
CA GLU A 177 25.22 14.81 -7.25
C GLU A 177 25.97 14.64 -5.92
N GLU A 178 25.52 15.32 -4.87
CA GLU A 178 26.12 15.20 -3.54
C GLU A 178 25.92 13.80 -2.95
N LEU A 179 24.71 13.23 -3.07
CA LEU A 179 24.45 11.85 -2.68
C LEU A 179 25.41 10.87 -3.39
N GLY A 180 25.63 11.07 -4.68
CA GLY A 180 26.51 10.24 -5.51
C GLY A 180 27.94 10.14 -4.98
N LEU A 181 28.48 11.20 -4.37
CA LEU A 181 29.84 11.20 -3.78
C LEU A 181 29.96 10.16 -2.64
N HIS A 182 28.87 9.89 -1.95
CA HIS A 182 28.80 8.96 -0.82
C HIS A 182 28.36 7.56 -1.22
N CYS A 183 27.81 7.38 -2.41
CA CYS A 183 27.32 6.12 -2.91
C CYS A 183 28.40 5.22 -3.50
N GLN A 184 28.24 3.93 -3.34
CA GLN A 184 28.90 2.89 -4.11
C GLN A 184 28.18 2.68 -5.44
N ASP A 185 26.86 2.77 -5.40
CA ASP A 185 25.94 2.61 -6.53
C ASP A 185 24.68 3.43 -6.31
N MET A 186 24.11 4.01 -7.39
CA MET A 186 22.90 4.82 -7.33
C MET A 186 22.11 4.72 -8.65
N HIS A 187 20.82 4.42 -8.55
CA HIS A 187 19.90 4.32 -9.68
C HIS A 187 18.65 5.17 -9.44
N VAL A 188 18.29 5.96 -10.44
CA VAL A 188 16.97 6.59 -10.48
C VAL A 188 15.98 5.57 -11.03
N LEU A 189 15.01 5.17 -10.21
CA LEU A 189 13.99 4.20 -10.58
C LEU A 189 12.87 4.81 -11.43
N GLY A 190 12.60 6.10 -11.23
CA GLY A 190 11.60 6.82 -12.01
C GLY A 190 11.20 8.15 -11.39
N VAL A 191 10.59 8.96 -12.25
CA VAL A 191 9.96 10.24 -11.88
C VAL A 191 8.47 10.15 -12.26
N TYR A 192 7.59 10.55 -11.36
CA TYR A 192 6.14 10.47 -11.60
C TYR A 192 5.38 11.56 -10.83
N LYS A 193 4.20 11.90 -11.30
CA LYS A 193 3.35 12.87 -10.60
C LYS A 193 2.88 12.32 -9.26
N SER A 194 2.95 13.16 -8.24
CA SER A 194 2.39 12.88 -6.92
C SER A 194 0.87 12.81 -7.01
N ASP A 195 0.26 11.78 -6.44
CA ASP A 195 -1.19 11.71 -6.33
C ASP A 195 -1.72 12.80 -5.41
N LYS A 196 -2.91 13.35 -5.73
CA LYS A 196 -3.59 14.39 -4.95
C LYS A 196 -3.87 13.95 -3.49
N PHE A 197 -4.00 12.65 -3.26
CA PHE A 197 -4.17 12.07 -1.92
C PHE A 197 -2.99 12.32 -0.97
N ARG A 198 -1.79 12.58 -1.50
CA ARG A 198 -0.60 12.89 -0.69
C ARG A 198 -0.54 14.35 -0.21
N GLN A 199 -1.45 15.18 -0.67
CA GLN A 199 -1.50 16.62 -0.34
C GLN A 199 -2.45 16.94 0.83
N LYS A 200 -2.95 15.89 1.51
CA LYS A 200 -3.85 16.05 2.66
C LYS A 200 -3.12 15.98 3.97
#